data_854840a28eee3316e9b7e701799fb72f
#
_entry.id   854840a28eee3316e9b7e701799fb72f
#
_cell.length_a   1.000
_cell.length_b   1.000
_cell.length_c   1.000
_cell.angle_alpha   90.00
_cell.angle_beta   90.00
_cell.angle_gamma   90.00
#
_symmetry.space_group_name_H-M   'P 1'
#
loop_
_entity.id
_entity.type
_entity.pdbx_description
1 polymer ?
#
loop_
_entity_poly.entity_id
_entity_poly.type
_entity_poly.pdbx_seq_one_letter_code
_entity_poly.pdbx_strand_id
1 'polypeptide(L)'
;MLSSLNAWLYHHGQQASARHNSLVTTLSSVVLKSSTLHVFHVGDSRVYRLRNGSLECLTRDHTHQHGNGQDYLSRAMGMDTHLEVDYLNQPLESDDVLLMTTDGVHGFLTDKRMRDTLIKELTSQSTQIHFEKCAQSLVDQALNNGSNDNLTAMIIRVESLPEKNIEETHRVLTERVIPPVLNTGDCIDHYEVEQVVYAGTRSHLYRVLNRRNQKRYVLKAPSLNF
;
A
#
# COMPACT_ATOMS: atom_id res chain seq x y z
N MET A 1 -12.04 -0.57 -16.78
CA MET A 1 -10.79 -0.76 -17.55
C MET A 1 -10.08 -2.08 -17.20
N LEU A 2 -9.66 -2.32 -15.95
CA LEU A 2 -8.98 -3.58 -15.58
C LEU A 2 -9.81 -4.83 -15.88
N SER A 3 -11.11 -4.82 -15.54
CA SER A 3 -12.01 -5.95 -15.85
C SER A 3 -12.13 -6.25 -17.34
N SER A 4 -12.13 -5.21 -18.19
CA SER A 4 -12.18 -5.40 -19.65
C SER A 4 -10.87 -5.99 -20.18
N LEU A 5 -9.74 -5.55 -19.65
CA LEU A 5 -8.43 -6.10 -19.99
C LEU A 5 -8.32 -7.56 -19.52
N ASN A 6 -8.77 -7.86 -18.30
CA ASN A 6 -8.81 -9.22 -17.78
C ASN A 6 -9.65 -10.15 -18.67
N ALA A 7 -10.85 -9.72 -19.04
CA ALA A 7 -11.73 -10.51 -19.92
C ALA A 7 -11.06 -10.77 -21.27
N TRP A 8 -10.35 -9.77 -21.83
CA TRP A 8 -9.61 -9.94 -23.07
C TRP A 8 -8.48 -10.97 -22.93
N LEU A 9 -7.65 -10.86 -21.88
CA LEU A 9 -6.57 -11.79 -21.59
C LEU A 9 -7.09 -13.22 -21.41
N TYR A 10 -8.15 -13.37 -20.62
CA TYR A 10 -8.78 -14.67 -20.38
C TYR A 10 -9.28 -15.31 -21.65
N HIS A 11 -10.12 -14.61 -22.44
CA HIS A 11 -10.71 -15.16 -23.65
C HIS A 11 -9.66 -15.48 -24.72
N HIS A 12 -8.65 -14.60 -24.93
CA HIS A 12 -7.59 -14.87 -25.88
C HIS A 12 -6.64 -15.96 -25.41
N GLY A 13 -6.37 -16.02 -24.09
CA GLY A 13 -5.57 -17.09 -23.50
C GLY A 13 -6.17 -18.48 -23.67
N GLN A 14 -7.50 -18.58 -23.63
CA GLN A 14 -8.22 -19.83 -23.88
C GLN A 14 -8.14 -20.26 -25.37
N GLN A 15 -8.08 -19.30 -26.30
CA GLN A 15 -8.07 -19.56 -27.74
C GLN A 15 -6.67 -19.81 -28.30
N ALA A 16 -5.63 -19.22 -27.71
CA ALA A 16 -4.30 -19.13 -28.31
C ALA A 16 -3.45 -20.39 -28.18
N SER A 17 -3.78 -21.37 -27.33
CA SER A 17 -2.99 -22.59 -27.23
C SER A 17 -3.75 -23.79 -26.69
N ALA A 18 -3.23 -25.01 -27.02
CA ALA A 18 -3.65 -26.26 -26.41
C ALA A 18 -3.39 -26.33 -24.87
N ARG A 19 -2.71 -25.36 -24.29
CA ARG A 19 -2.54 -25.19 -22.87
C ARG A 19 -3.47 -24.06 -22.43
N HIS A 20 -4.49 -24.37 -21.61
CA HIS A 20 -5.35 -23.41 -20.97
C HIS A 20 -4.54 -22.38 -20.18
N ASN A 21 -4.97 -21.11 -20.18
CA ASN A 21 -4.33 -19.97 -19.46
C ASN A 21 -2.95 -19.56 -19.99
N SER A 22 -2.80 -19.39 -21.29
CA SER A 22 -1.52 -18.95 -21.88
C SER A 22 -1.24 -17.45 -21.71
N LEU A 23 -2.25 -16.61 -21.41
CA LEU A 23 -2.13 -15.15 -21.22
C LEU A 23 -2.47 -14.77 -19.78
N VAL A 24 -1.57 -15.12 -18.86
CA VAL A 24 -1.69 -14.79 -17.44
C VAL A 24 -0.57 -13.83 -17.05
N THR A 25 -0.89 -12.77 -16.32
CA THR A 25 0.11 -11.80 -15.86
C THR A 25 -0.27 -11.21 -14.50
N THR A 26 0.71 -10.86 -13.70
CA THR A 26 0.52 -10.04 -12.49
C THR A 26 0.33 -8.58 -12.87
N LEU A 27 -0.26 -7.79 -11.99
CA LEU A 27 -0.36 -6.34 -12.12
C LEU A 27 -0.18 -5.68 -10.76
N SER A 28 0.81 -4.81 -10.65
CA SER A 28 0.89 -3.84 -9.57
C SER A 28 0.95 -2.45 -10.19
N SER A 29 0.02 -1.58 -9.79
CA SER A 29 -0.08 -0.21 -10.30
C SER A 29 -0.17 0.77 -9.15
N VAL A 30 0.57 1.86 -9.25
CA VAL A 30 0.54 2.97 -8.31
C VAL A 30 0.01 4.22 -9.00
N VAL A 31 -0.92 4.92 -8.35
CA VAL A 31 -1.44 6.20 -8.80
C VAL A 31 -1.21 7.21 -7.69
N LEU A 32 -0.43 8.24 -7.99
CA LEU A 32 -0.17 9.37 -7.10
C LEU A 32 -1.19 10.45 -7.41
N LYS A 33 -2.11 10.70 -6.50
CA LYS A 33 -3.14 11.74 -6.67
C LYS A 33 -3.11 12.68 -5.47
N SER A 34 -2.71 13.91 -5.71
CA SER A 34 -2.50 14.92 -4.68
C SER A 34 -1.57 14.39 -3.58
N SER A 35 -2.00 14.25 -2.35
CA SER A 35 -1.23 13.70 -1.22
C SER A 35 -1.56 12.24 -0.90
N THR A 36 -2.14 11.50 -1.83
CA THR A 36 -2.56 10.11 -1.62
C THR A 36 -1.93 9.18 -2.64
N LEU A 37 -1.36 8.09 -2.15
CA LEU A 37 -0.94 6.93 -2.92
C LEU A 37 -2.12 5.96 -3.03
N HIS A 38 -2.46 5.56 -4.25
CA HIS A 38 -3.40 4.48 -4.52
C HIS A 38 -2.62 3.32 -5.12
N VAL A 39 -2.78 2.14 -4.55
CA VAL A 39 -2.15 0.90 -5.04
C VAL A 39 -3.26 -0.05 -5.47
N PHE A 40 -3.15 -0.57 -6.69
CA PHE A 40 -3.98 -1.63 -7.24
C PHE A 40 -3.09 -2.83 -7.50
N HIS A 41 -3.44 -3.98 -6.94
CA HIS A 41 -2.55 -5.13 -6.96
C HIS A 41 -3.32 -6.43 -7.25
N VAL A 42 -2.73 -7.26 -8.12
CA VAL A 42 -3.09 -8.66 -8.33
C VAL A 42 -1.86 -9.44 -8.75
N GLY A 43 -1.57 -10.53 -8.07
CA GLY A 43 -0.40 -11.39 -8.31
C GLY A 43 0.57 -11.37 -7.14
N ASP A 44 1.87 -11.51 -7.43
CA ASP A 44 2.97 -11.58 -6.49
C ASP A 44 4.05 -10.51 -6.67
N SER A 45 3.90 -9.63 -7.66
CA SER A 45 4.78 -8.44 -7.75
C SER A 45 4.53 -7.52 -6.56
N ARG A 46 5.57 -6.97 -5.96
CA ARG A 46 5.43 -6.20 -4.72
C ARG A 46 5.65 -4.71 -4.91
N VAL A 47 4.93 -3.93 -4.11
CA VAL A 47 5.10 -2.48 -3.95
C VAL A 47 5.56 -2.22 -2.52
N TYR A 48 6.67 -1.53 -2.38
CA TYR A 48 7.24 -1.12 -1.11
C TYR A 48 7.27 0.38 -0.99
N ARG A 49 7.24 0.88 0.24
CA ARG A 49 7.49 2.29 0.58
C ARG A 49 8.66 2.38 1.55
N LEU A 50 9.67 3.17 1.19
CA LEU A 50 10.73 3.60 2.11
C LEU A 50 10.37 4.98 2.66
N ARG A 51 10.21 5.08 3.96
CA ARG A 51 9.94 6.31 4.71
C ARG A 51 10.73 6.29 6.00
N ASN A 52 11.43 7.39 6.31
CA ASN A 52 12.21 7.52 7.55
C ASN A 52 13.19 6.34 7.80
N GLY A 53 13.78 5.83 6.73
CA GLY A 53 14.73 4.69 6.80
C GLY A 53 14.07 3.32 7.03
N SER A 54 12.74 3.23 7.05
CA SER A 54 12.00 1.97 7.14
C SER A 54 11.40 1.58 5.79
N LEU A 55 11.64 0.36 5.33
CA LEU A 55 11.03 -0.23 4.15
C LEU A 55 9.83 -1.07 4.57
N GLU A 56 8.67 -0.73 4.05
CA GLU A 56 7.39 -1.40 4.30
C GLU A 56 6.85 -1.99 3.01
N CYS A 57 6.49 -3.26 3.00
CA CYS A 57 5.77 -3.88 1.88
C CYS A 57 4.29 -3.50 1.98
N LEU A 58 3.74 -2.88 0.94
CA LEU A 58 2.36 -2.40 0.88
C LEU A 58 1.40 -3.42 0.27
N THR A 59 1.91 -4.37 -0.50
CA THR A 59 1.12 -5.41 -1.16
C THR A 59 1.25 -6.74 -0.42
N ARG A 60 0.30 -7.64 -0.68
CA ARG A 60 0.34 -9.01 -0.20
C ARG A 60 0.32 -9.95 -1.40
N ASP A 61 1.26 -10.89 -1.45
CA ASP A 61 1.34 -11.86 -2.54
C ASP A 61 0.09 -12.73 -2.63
N HIS A 62 -0.42 -12.90 -3.84
CA HIS A 62 -1.52 -13.81 -4.14
C HIS A 62 -0.96 -15.15 -4.59
N THR A 63 -0.39 -15.89 -3.65
CA THR A 63 0.19 -17.23 -3.88
C THR A 63 -0.40 -18.27 -2.93
N HIS A 64 -0.36 -19.52 -3.36
CA HIS A 64 -0.64 -20.68 -2.54
C HIS A 64 0.58 -21.63 -2.55
N GLN A 65 0.98 -22.07 -1.36
CA GLN A 65 2.00 -23.11 -1.23
C GLN A 65 1.37 -24.48 -1.53
N HIS A 66 1.96 -25.19 -2.49
CA HIS A 66 1.66 -26.60 -2.67
C HIS A 66 2.63 -27.45 -1.84
N GLY A 67 2.24 -28.67 -1.49
CA GLY A 67 3.01 -29.58 -0.63
C GLY A 67 4.41 -29.98 -1.12
N ASN A 68 4.83 -29.53 -2.31
CA ASN A 68 6.17 -29.68 -2.89
C ASN A 68 7.09 -28.46 -2.61
N GLY A 69 6.62 -27.44 -1.86
CA GLY A 69 7.40 -26.23 -1.54
C GLY A 69 7.48 -25.21 -2.66
N GLN A 70 6.73 -25.37 -3.74
CA GLN A 70 6.60 -24.37 -4.81
C GLN A 70 5.38 -23.48 -4.57
N ASP A 71 5.57 -22.18 -4.71
CA ASP A 71 4.50 -21.20 -4.67
C ASP A 71 3.88 -21.06 -6.07
N TYR A 72 2.56 -21.08 -6.13
CA TYR A 72 1.80 -20.85 -7.35
C TYR A 72 0.87 -19.66 -7.18
N LEU A 73 0.71 -18.87 -8.22
CA LEU A 73 -0.23 -17.77 -8.23
C LEU A 73 -1.65 -18.28 -7.92
N SER A 74 -2.30 -17.65 -6.96
CA SER A 74 -3.71 -17.88 -6.63
C SER A 74 -4.64 -16.89 -7.33
N ARG A 75 -4.11 -15.70 -7.67
CA ARG A 75 -4.80 -14.65 -8.42
C ARG A 75 -3.86 -13.94 -9.37
N ALA A 76 -4.26 -13.80 -10.64
CA ALA A 76 -3.56 -13.04 -11.66
C ALA A 76 -4.54 -12.57 -12.73
N MET A 77 -4.18 -11.56 -13.50
CA MET A 77 -4.98 -11.14 -14.65
C MET A 77 -4.96 -12.24 -15.73
N GLY A 78 -6.10 -12.49 -16.35
CA GLY A 78 -6.27 -13.52 -17.37
C GLY A 78 -6.40 -14.95 -16.85
N MET A 79 -6.29 -15.16 -15.51
CA MET A 79 -6.41 -16.48 -14.89
C MET A 79 -7.88 -16.93 -14.80
N ASP A 80 -8.79 -16.01 -14.49
CA ASP A 80 -10.22 -16.26 -14.32
C ASP A 80 -11.04 -15.18 -15.03
N THR A 81 -12.34 -15.48 -15.27
CA THR A 81 -13.29 -14.50 -15.79
C THR A 81 -13.54 -13.35 -14.81
N HIS A 82 -13.50 -13.65 -13.51
CA HIS A 82 -13.68 -12.68 -12.43
C HIS A 82 -12.32 -12.20 -11.94
N LEU A 83 -12.11 -10.88 -11.93
CA LEU A 83 -10.87 -10.25 -11.46
C LEU A 83 -11.10 -9.63 -10.08
N GLU A 84 -10.41 -10.15 -9.07
CA GLU A 84 -10.31 -9.53 -7.75
C GLU A 84 -8.99 -8.75 -7.66
N VAL A 85 -9.12 -7.43 -7.55
CA VAL A 85 -7.98 -6.51 -7.40
C VAL A 85 -7.94 -6.01 -5.96
N ASP A 86 -6.82 -6.19 -5.29
CA ASP A 86 -6.59 -5.57 -4.01
C ASP A 86 -6.36 -4.07 -4.21
N TYR A 87 -7.06 -3.26 -3.41
CA TYR A 87 -6.93 -1.81 -3.42
C TYR A 87 -6.51 -1.30 -2.04
N LEU A 88 -5.47 -0.49 -2.03
CA LEU A 88 -4.96 0.18 -0.84
C LEU A 88 -4.82 1.66 -1.13
N ASN A 89 -5.17 2.52 -0.17
CA ASN A 89 -4.78 3.93 -0.20
C ASN A 89 -3.98 4.30 1.05
N GLN A 90 -3.01 5.18 0.88
CA GLN A 90 -2.11 5.62 1.94
C GLN A 90 -1.75 7.10 1.73
N PRO A 91 -1.59 7.88 2.81
CA PRO A 91 -1.06 9.23 2.68
C PRO A 91 0.40 9.20 2.22
N LEU A 92 0.73 10.10 1.27
CA LEU A 92 2.09 10.37 0.84
C LEU A 92 2.73 11.46 1.70
N GLU A 93 4.03 11.37 1.85
CA GLU A 93 4.89 12.42 2.39
C GLU A 93 5.97 12.78 1.37
N SER A 94 6.48 14.00 1.44
CA SER A 94 7.67 14.36 0.67
C SER A 94 8.83 13.46 1.09
N ASP A 95 9.67 13.11 0.13
CA ASP A 95 10.78 12.17 0.27
C ASP A 95 10.40 10.69 0.44
N ASP A 96 9.12 10.33 0.35
CA ASP A 96 8.75 8.93 0.19
C ASP A 96 9.41 8.34 -1.05
N VAL A 97 9.95 7.13 -0.92
CA VAL A 97 10.44 6.37 -2.06
C VAL A 97 9.62 5.09 -2.21
N LEU A 98 9.02 4.92 -3.38
CA LEU A 98 8.32 3.69 -3.74
C LEU A 98 9.28 2.82 -4.53
N LEU A 99 9.34 1.54 -4.15
CA LEU A 99 10.04 0.50 -4.91
C LEU A 99 9.01 -0.52 -5.37
N MET A 100 9.00 -0.83 -6.65
CA MET A 100 8.19 -1.90 -7.23
C MET A 100 9.12 -2.97 -7.79
N THR A 101 8.84 -4.24 -7.47
CA THR A 101 9.68 -5.37 -7.89
C THR A 101 8.86 -6.55 -8.35
N THR A 102 9.42 -7.32 -9.30
CA THR A 102 8.96 -8.68 -9.59
C THR A 102 9.58 -9.68 -8.62
N ASP A 103 9.01 -10.88 -8.55
CA ASP A 103 9.46 -12.00 -7.71
C ASP A 103 10.93 -12.40 -7.98
N GLY A 104 11.39 -12.28 -9.22
CA GLY A 104 12.82 -12.48 -9.56
C GLY A 104 13.77 -11.56 -8.78
N VAL A 105 13.29 -10.41 -8.26
CA VAL A 105 14.10 -9.51 -7.42
C VAL A 105 13.89 -9.80 -5.94
N HIS A 106 12.66 -9.66 -5.44
CA HIS A 106 12.40 -9.78 -4.01
C HIS A 106 12.42 -11.22 -3.49
N GLY A 107 12.32 -12.23 -4.35
CA GLY A 107 12.55 -13.63 -3.99
C GLY A 107 14.01 -13.95 -3.68
N PHE A 108 14.93 -13.14 -4.18
CA PHE A 108 16.39 -13.33 -4.02
C PHE A 108 17.07 -12.26 -3.17
N LEU A 109 16.33 -11.22 -2.76
CA LEU A 109 16.80 -10.16 -1.86
C LEU A 109 15.89 -10.04 -0.65
N THR A 110 16.49 -9.96 0.53
CA THR A 110 15.73 -9.67 1.75
C THR A 110 15.31 -8.20 1.77
N ASP A 111 14.19 -7.87 2.45
CA ASP A 111 13.72 -6.49 2.64
C ASP A 111 14.83 -5.60 3.25
N LYS A 112 15.59 -6.16 4.19
CA LYS A 112 16.75 -5.47 4.76
C LYS A 112 17.78 -5.09 3.69
N ARG A 113 18.12 -6.01 2.79
CA ARG A 113 19.10 -5.79 1.73
C ARG A 113 18.61 -4.74 0.75
N MET A 114 17.35 -4.80 0.32
CA MET A 114 16.73 -3.81 -0.55
C MET A 114 16.72 -2.43 0.11
N ARG A 115 16.31 -2.36 1.38
CA ARG A 115 16.33 -1.13 2.17
C ARG A 115 17.72 -0.50 2.23
N ASP A 116 18.73 -1.30 2.59
CA ASP A 116 20.09 -0.81 2.77
C ASP A 116 20.69 -0.32 1.44
N THR A 117 20.36 -0.97 0.32
CA THR A 117 20.73 -0.53 -1.02
C THR A 117 20.08 0.81 -1.36
N LEU A 118 18.76 0.96 -1.13
CA LEU A 118 18.04 2.21 -1.35
C LEU A 118 18.64 3.35 -0.53
N ILE A 119 18.84 3.14 0.77
CA ILE A 119 19.40 4.18 1.66
C ILE A 119 20.78 4.59 1.18
N LYS A 120 21.66 3.64 0.90
CA LYS A 120 23.04 3.90 0.44
C LYS A 120 23.07 4.77 -0.81
N GLU A 121 22.27 4.44 -1.82
CA GLU A 121 22.25 5.17 -3.08
C GLU A 121 21.56 6.54 -2.95
N LEU A 122 20.52 6.65 -2.09
CA LEU A 122 19.83 7.91 -1.83
C LEU A 122 20.64 8.89 -0.96
N THR A 123 21.55 8.39 -0.12
CA THR A 123 22.40 9.23 0.74
C THR A 123 23.78 9.51 0.13
N SER A 124 24.11 8.90 -1.02
CA SER A 124 25.37 9.19 -1.70
C SER A 124 25.42 10.68 -2.07
N GLN A 125 26.54 11.35 -1.70
CA GLN A 125 26.76 12.80 -1.90
C GLN A 125 26.93 13.22 -3.37
N SER A 126 26.54 12.40 -4.33
CA SER A 126 26.54 12.76 -5.73
C SER A 126 25.41 13.77 -5.98
N THR A 127 25.74 14.86 -6.66
CA THR A 127 24.84 15.98 -6.98
C THR A 127 23.62 15.54 -7.82
N GLN A 128 23.57 14.31 -8.22
CA GLN A 128 22.50 13.71 -9.02
C GLN A 128 22.16 12.33 -8.45
N ILE A 129 20.99 12.19 -7.88
CA ILE A 129 20.49 10.89 -7.41
C ILE A 129 20.27 10.02 -8.64
N HIS A 130 21.03 8.94 -8.78
CA HIS A 130 20.91 8.01 -9.90
C HIS A 130 19.95 6.88 -9.56
N PHE A 131 18.64 7.13 -9.65
CA PHE A 131 17.61 6.09 -9.42
C PHE A 131 17.80 4.87 -10.34
N GLU A 132 18.21 5.11 -11.59
CA GLU A 132 18.51 4.04 -12.53
C GLU A 132 19.64 3.13 -12.03
N LYS A 133 20.73 3.70 -11.53
CA LYS A 133 21.83 2.91 -10.93
C LYS A 133 21.39 2.14 -9.68
N CYS A 134 20.52 2.73 -8.87
CA CYS A 134 19.96 2.07 -7.72
C CYS A 134 19.09 0.87 -8.13
N ALA A 135 18.19 1.05 -9.08
CA ALA A 135 17.37 -0.03 -9.64
C ALA A 135 18.24 -1.12 -10.26
N GLN A 136 19.25 -0.74 -11.07
CA GLN A 136 20.20 -1.69 -11.65
C GLN A 136 20.98 -2.46 -10.56
N SER A 137 21.43 -1.78 -9.51
CA SER A 137 22.12 -2.44 -8.38
C SER A 137 21.26 -3.50 -7.69
N LEU A 138 19.94 -3.26 -7.56
CA LEU A 138 19.02 -4.27 -7.00
C LEU A 138 18.90 -5.49 -7.92
N VAL A 139 18.74 -5.26 -9.23
CA VAL A 139 18.68 -6.32 -10.24
C VAL A 139 19.96 -7.14 -10.26
N ASP A 140 21.13 -6.47 -10.30
CA ASP A 140 22.44 -7.15 -10.31
C ASP A 140 22.66 -7.98 -9.03
N GLN A 141 22.25 -7.49 -7.88
CA GLN A 141 22.33 -8.24 -6.63
C GLN A 141 21.45 -9.49 -6.65
N ALA A 142 20.21 -9.39 -7.16
CA ALA A 142 19.32 -10.53 -7.29
C ALA A 142 19.89 -11.58 -8.27
N LEU A 143 20.43 -11.13 -9.41
CA LEU A 143 21.08 -12.00 -10.36
C LEU A 143 22.31 -12.72 -9.75
N ASN A 144 23.15 -11.99 -9.02
CA ASN A 144 24.31 -12.55 -8.32
C ASN A 144 23.92 -13.54 -7.21
N ASN A 145 22.72 -13.40 -6.63
CA ASN A 145 22.16 -14.35 -5.68
C ASN A 145 21.50 -15.58 -6.33
N GLY A 146 21.64 -15.72 -7.65
CA GLY A 146 21.18 -16.90 -8.39
C GLY A 146 19.76 -16.81 -8.94
N SER A 147 19.19 -15.62 -9.03
CA SER A 147 17.90 -15.45 -9.72
C SER A 147 18.03 -15.86 -11.20
N ASN A 148 17.09 -16.68 -11.63
CA ASN A 148 16.97 -17.16 -13.02
C ASN A 148 15.65 -16.73 -13.68
N ASP A 149 14.94 -15.81 -13.05
CA ASP A 149 13.65 -15.28 -13.51
C ASP A 149 13.80 -13.88 -14.12
N ASN A 150 12.68 -13.33 -14.63
CA ASN A 150 12.62 -11.97 -15.10
C ASN A 150 12.80 -10.97 -13.94
N LEU A 151 13.76 -10.09 -14.08
CA LEU A 151 14.15 -9.14 -13.04
C LEU A 151 13.67 -7.74 -13.40
N THR A 152 12.79 -7.18 -12.62
CA THR A 152 12.36 -5.79 -12.76
C THR A 152 12.36 -5.08 -11.42
N ALA A 153 12.99 -3.91 -11.38
CA ALA A 153 12.92 -2.98 -10.26
C ALA A 153 12.60 -1.57 -10.77
N MET A 154 11.61 -0.91 -10.20
CA MET A 154 11.24 0.47 -10.50
C MET A 154 11.27 1.28 -9.21
N ILE A 155 11.88 2.46 -9.25
CA ILE A 155 12.00 3.37 -8.11
C ILE A 155 11.35 4.71 -8.46
N ILE A 156 10.47 5.18 -7.59
CA ILE A 156 9.77 6.46 -7.71
C ILE A 156 10.01 7.23 -6.41
N ARG A 157 10.51 8.46 -6.48
CA ARG A 157 10.62 9.37 -5.33
C ARG A 157 9.57 10.47 -5.42
N VAL A 158 8.94 10.74 -4.31
CA VAL A 158 8.03 11.87 -4.13
C VAL A 158 8.85 13.09 -3.75
N GLU A 159 9.16 13.98 -4.70
CA GLU A 159 9.98 15.16 -4.44
C GLU A 159 9.21 16.21 -3.64
N SER A 160 7.97 16.47 -4.03
CA SER A 160 7.11 17.44 -3.36
C SER A 160 5.65 17.03 -3.51
N LEU A 161 4.83 17.47 -2.58
CA LEU A 161 3.39 17.29 -2.63
C LEU A 161 2.73 18.63 -2.91
N PRO A 162 1.63 18.66 -3.68
CA PRO A 162 0.85 19.87 -3.86
C PRO A 162 0.27 20.34 -2.52
N GLU A 163 -0.06 21.61 -2.41
CA GLU A 163 -0.83 22.12 -1.28
C GLU A 163 -2.14 21.33 -1.17
N LYS A 164 -2.51 20.98 0.07
CA LYS A 164 -3.72 20.17 0.32
C LYS A 164 -4.94 20.92 -0.23
N ASN A 165 -5.57 20.36 -1.23
CA ASN A 165 -6.83 20.89 -1.76
C ASN A 165 -7.94 20.71 -0.69
N ILE A 166 -8.82 21.71 -0.58
CA ILE A 166 -9.97 21.70 0.33
C ILE A 166 -10.84 20.46 0.11
N GLU A 167 -11.03 20.03 -1.14
CA GLU A 167 -11.81 18.83 -1.49
C GLU A 167 -11.16 17.54 -0.93
N GLU A 168 -9.83 17.44 -0.99
CA GLU A 168 -9.12 16.28 -0.46
C GLU A 168 -9.11 16.26 1.07
N THR A 169 -8.96 17.44 1.68
CA THR A 169 -9.10 17.58 3.13
C THR A 169 -10.52 17.19 3.57
N HIS A 170 -11.53 17.61 2.83
CA HIS A 170 -12.93 17.26 3.10
C HIS A 170 -13.17 15.76 2.94
N ARG A 171 -12.62 15.13 1.88
CA ARG A 171 -12.71 13.69 1.66
C ARG A 171 -12.07 12.90 2.80
N VAL A 172 -10.84 13.23 3.19
CA VAL A 172 -10.14 12.58 4.32
C VAL A 172 -10.92 12.72 5.63
N LEU A 173 -11.58 13.86 5.84
CA LEU A 173 -12.42 14.07 7.01
C LEU A 173 -13.73 13.26 6.96
N THR A 174 -14.31 13.09 5.76
CA THR A 174 -15.55 12.30 5.57
C THR A 174 -15.32 10.79 5.55
N GLU A 175 -14.12 10.34 5.19
CA GLU A 175 -13.72 8.92 5.27
C GLU A 175 -13.40 8.45 6.70
N ARG A 176 -13.29 9.38 7.66
CA ARG A 176 -13.07 9.01 9.07
C ARG A 176 -14.31 8.33 9.64
N VAL A 177 -14.08 7.19 10.27
CA VAL A 177 -15.15 6.46 10.97
C VAL A 177 -15.72 7.36 12.07
N ILE A 178 -17.04 7.62 12.00
CA ILE A 178 -17.76 8.29 13.08
C ILE A 178 -17.85 7.28 14.23
N PRO A 179 -17.32 7.59 15.42
CA PRO A 179 -17.41 6.66 16.54
C PRO A 179 -18.88 6.44 16.93
N PRO A 180 -19.23 5.26 17.40
CA PRO A 180 -20.55 5.02 17.98
C PRO A 180 -20.77 5.96 19.18
N VAL A 181 -22.02 6.07 19.64
CA VAL A 181 -22.31 6.81 20.86
C VAL A 181 -21.53 6.18 22.02
N LEU A 182 -20.71 6.99 22.67
CA LEU A 182 -19.85 6.55 23.79
C LEU A 182 -20.56 6.74 25.11
N ASN A 183 -20.40 5.78 26.01
CA ASN A 183 -20.87 5.85 27.38
C ASN A 183 -19.72 6.13 28.35
N THR A 184 -20.03 6.50 29.58
CA THR A 184 -19.00 6.65 30.62
C THR A 184 -18.27 5.32 30.82
N GLY A 185 -16.94 5.36 30.79
CA GLY A 185 -16.06 4.20 30.87
C GLY A 185 -15.60 3.69 29.53
N ASP A 186 -16.23 4.09 28.40
CA ASP A 186 -15.76 3.73 27.07
C ASP A 186 -14.43 4.42 26.74
N CYS A 187 -13.65 3.77 25.89
CA CYS A 187 -12.36 4.29 25.44
C CYS A 187 -12.36 4.48 23.93
N ILE A 188 -11.84 5.62 23.48
CA ILE A 188 -11.50 5.87 22.09
C ILE A 188 -10.01 6.27 22.03
N ASP A 189 -9.21 5.50 21.30
CA ASP A 189 -7.75 5.58 21.32
C ASP A 189 -7.20 5.55 22.77
N HIS A 190 -6.66 6.64 23.24
CA HIS A 190 -6.10 6.79 24.59
C HIS A 190 -6.94 7.72 25.49
N TYR A 191 -8.16 8.03 25.07
CA TYR A 191 -9.11 8.84 25.83
C TYR A 191 -10.19 7.96 26.45
N GLU A 192 -10.38 8.07 27.76
CA GLU A 192 -11.46 7.42 28.51
C GLU A 192 -12.56 8.42 28.77
N VAL A 193 -13.80 8.05 28.48
CA VAL A 193 -14.98 8.90 28.75
C VAL A 193 -15.31 8.92 30.24
N GLU A 194 -15.09 10.06 30.90
CA GLU A 194 -15.48 10.24 32.30
C GLU A 194 -16.96 10.64 32.41
N GLN A 195 -17.48 11.40 31.44
CA GLN A 195 -18.86 11.89 31.47
C GLN A 195 -19.35 12.26 30.08
N VAL A 196 -20.62 11.93 29.81
CA VAL A 196 -21.35 12.47 28.66
C VAL A 196 -21.87 13.86 29.05
N VAL A 197 -21.33 14.92 28.45
CA VAL A 197 -21.70 16.31 28.77
C VAL A 197 -22.95 16.73 28.00
N TYR A 198 -23.04 16.30 26.74
CA TYR A 198 -24.16 16.61 25.86
C TYR A 198 -24.32 15.51 24.80
N ALA A 199 -25.57 15.10 24.58
CA ALA A 199 -25.93 14.15 23.55
C ALA A 199 -27.04 14.78 22.67
N GLY A 200 -26.68 15.23 21.48
CA GLY A 200 -27.59 15.83 20.51
C GLY A 200 -27.66 15.09 19.22
N THR A 201 -28.61 15.46 18.37
CA THR A 201 -28.80 14.81 17.06
C THR A 201 -27.65 15.04 16.09
N ARG A 202 -26.89 16.13 16.24
CA ARG A 202 -25.77 16.49 15.32
C ARG A 202 -24.40 16.14 15.91
N SER A 203 -24.26 16.17 17.23
CA SER A 203 -22.98 15.88 17.89
C SER A 203 -23.16 15.54 19.35
N HIS A 204 -22.17 14.83 19.87
CA HIS A 204 -22.04 14.50 21.28
C HIS A 204 -20.81 15.21 21.85
N LEU A 205 -20.87 15.63 23.12
CA LEU A 205 -19.74 16.20 23.86
C LEU A 205 -19.47 15.31 25.06
N TYR A 206 -18.22 14.93 25.20
CA TYR A 206 -17.74 14.09 26.28
C TYR A 206 -16.63 14.79 27.05
N ARG A 207 -16.64 14.66 28.38
CA ARG A 207 -15.45 14.92 29.18
C ARG A 207 -14.63 13.64 29.21
N VAL A 208 -13.37 13.73 28.79
CA VAL A 208 -12.48 12.57 28.62
C VAL A 208 -11.17 12.79 29.40
N LEU A 209 -10.63 11.68 29.93
CA LEU A 209 -9.30 11.62 30.52
C LEU A 209 -8.33 11.02 29.50
N ASN A 210 -7.26 11.74 29.18
CA ASN A 210 -6.17 11.17 28.39
C ASN A 210 -5.30 10.30 29.29
N ARG A 211 -5.31 8.98 29.03
CA ARG A 211 -4.56 7.98 29.82
C ARG A 211 -3.05 8.13 29.76
N ARG A 212 -2.49 8.80 28.70
CA ARG A 212 -1.05 9.00 28.55
C ARG A 212 -0.52 10.14 29.40
N ASN A 213 -1.23 11.25 29.48
CA ASN A 213 -0.77 12.46 30.18
C ASN A 213 -1.61 12.84 31.39
N GLN A 214 -2.64 12.05 31.71
CA GLN A 214 -3.54 12.24 32.87
C GLN A 214 -4.25 13.61 32.91
N LYS A 215 -4.42 14.23 31.71
CA LYS A 215 -5.16 15.50 31.60
C LYS A 215 -6.55 15.27 31.06
N ARG A 216 -7.47 16.13 31.48
CA ARG A 216 -8.87 16.14 31.04
C ARG A 216 -9.05 17.02 29.84
N TYR A 217 -9.90 16.54 28.91
CA TYR A 217 -10.23 17.23 27.67
C TYR A 217 -11.75 17.15 27.42
N VAL A 218 -12.23 18.00 26.51
CA VAL A 218 -13.56 17.86 25.92
C VAL A 218 -13.41 17.27 24.52
N LEU A 219 -14.00 16.10 24.32
CA LEU A 219 -14.09 15.43 23.01
C LEU A 219 -15.45 15.76 22.41
N LYS A 220 -15.45 16.28 21.18
CA LYS A 220 -16.65 16.47 20.38
C LYS A 220 -16.65 15.43 19.25
N ALA A 221 -17.68 14.59 19.21
CA ALA A 221 -17.89 13.61 18.14
C ALA A 221 -19.16 13.96 17.35
N PRO A 222 -19.18 13.77 16.01
CA PRO A 222 -20.41 13.86 15.24
C PRO A 222 -21.37 12.73 15.62
N SER A 223 -22.66 12.92 15.38
CA SER A 223 -23.68 11.88 15.56
C SER A 223 -23.87 11.10 14.25
N LEU A 224 -24.11 9.78 14.35
CA LEU A 224 -24.44 8.91 13.21
C LEU A 224 -25.83 9.19 12.61
N ASN A 225 -26.67 9.98 13.28
CA ASN A 225 -28.05 10.28 12.86
C ASN A 225 -28.14 11.53 11.97
N PHE A 226 -27.15 11.71 11.08
CA PHE A 226 -27.12 12.86 10.16
C PHE A 226 -27.08 12.39 8.72
#